data_a57ae4bb03280caf54b364de9551b76a
#
_entry.id   a57ae4bb03280caf54b364de9551b76a
#
_cell.length_a   1.000
_cell.length_b   1.000
_cell.length_c   1.000
_cell.angle_alpha   90.00
_cell.angle_beta   90.00
_cell.angle_gamma   90.00
#
_symmetry.space_group_name_H-M   'P 1'
#
loop_
_entity.id
_entity.type
_entity.pdbx_description
1 polymer ?
#
loop_
_entity_poly.entity_id
_entity_poly.type
_entity_poly.pdbx_seq_one_letter_code
_entity_poly.pdbx_strand_id
1 'polypeptide(L)'
;AQATCCSTGFCAATGRRREKGVRPCFQPVKMAGLGGEGDLLKLKSSQGEIFEVEPDVACMSTLIKNMVDDSGTDEEIPLPNVKTAILSKVIDYCKYHKENPPEEIQKPLKSTSLIECGVSEWDAEYVNIEQEVLFELILAANYLDIKSLLDLTCAKVASMIKGKNTEEIRKQFNIVNDFTPEEEAQVREENRWCEDA
;
A
#
# COMPACT_ATOMS: atom_id res chain seq x y z
N ALA A 1 14.91 -45.00 -1.90
CA ALA A 1 13.87 -45.79 -2.49
C ALA A 1 12.97 -44.88 -3.33
N GLN A 2 13.07 -45.10 -4.60
CA GLN A 2 12.29 -44.47 -5.67
C GLN A 2 10.79 -44.76 -5.49
N ALA A 3 9.94 -43.78 -5.73
CA ALA A 3 8.55 -44.04 -6.10
C ALA A 3 8.19 -43.19 -7.29
N THR A 4 7.99 -43.88 -8.35
CA THR A 4 7.64 -43.56 -9.72
C THR A 4 6.25 -42.95 -9.85
N CYS A 5 6.19 -42.05 -10.78
CA CYS A 5 5.04 -41.53 -11.53
C CYS A 5 4.02 -42.64 -11.89
N CYS A 6 2.74 -42.35 -11.75
CA CYS A 6 1.66 -43.02 -12.47
C CYS A 6 0.70 -42.01 -13.05
N SER A 7 0.77 -41.93 -14.36
CA SER A 7 -0.17 -41.28 -15.26
C SER A 7 -1.40 -42.18 -15.49
N THR A 8 -2.51 -41.50 -15.87
CA THR A 8 -3.71 -41.99 -16.54
C THR A 8 -4.74 -42.74 -15.72
N GLY A 9 -5.89 -42.08 -15.56
CA GLY A 9 -7.18 -42.68 -15.13
C GLY A 9 -8.31 -41.80 -15.63
N PHE A 10 -8.75 -42.07 -16.86
CA PHE A 10 -9.95 -41.52 -17.48
C PHE A 10 -11.17 -42.12 -16.76
N CYS A 11 -12.03 -41.32 -16.18
CA CYS A 11 -13.36 -41.75 -15.75
C CYS A 11 -14.38 -40.75 -16.28
N ALA A 12 -15.05 -41.19 -17.34
CA ALA A 12 -16.24 -40.56 -17.89
C ALA A 12 -17.44 -40.89 -17.00
N ALA A 13 -18.15 -39.92 -16.51
CA ALA A 13 -19.63 -39.86 -16.45
C ALA A 13 -20.11 -38.62 -15.68
N THR A 14 -21.11 -37.98 -16.24
CA THR A 14 -22.09 -37.05 -15.69
C THR A 14 -21.67 -35.59 -15.47
N GLY A 15 -22.16 -34.81 -16.42
CA GLY A 15 -22.10 -33.33 -16.43
C GLY A 15 -22.74 -32.66 -15.22
N ARG A 16 -21.94 -31.92 -14.53
CA ARG A 16 -22.34 -30.70 -13.81
C ARG A 16 -21.19 -29.70 -13.92
N ARG A 17 -21.45 -28.59 -14.56
CA ARG A 17 -20.55 -27.44 -14.54
C ARG A 17 -20.42 -26.97 -13.09
N ARG A 18 -19.28 -27.23 -12.47
CA ARG A 18 -18.86 -26.55 -11.24
C ARG A 18 -18.18 -25.27 -11.66
N GLU A 19 -18.81 -24.15 -11.38
CA GLU A 19 -18.17 -22.84 -11.35
C GLU A 19 -16.96 -22.92 -10.43
N LYS A 20 -15.79 -22.72 -11.00
CA LYS A 20 -14.54 -22.61 -10.26
C LYS A 20 -14.53 -21.24 -9.57
N GLY A 21 -15.11 -21.17 -8.37
CA GLY A 21 -14.80 -20.11 -7.43
C GLY A 21 -13.31 -20.22 -7.09
N VAL A 22 -12.53 -19.29 -7.61
CA VAL A 22 -11.15 -19.07 -7.18
C VAL A 22 -11.23 -18.59 -5.73
N ARG A 23 -11.05 -19.48 -4.80
CA ARG A 23 -10.84 -19.11 -3.40
C ARG A 23 -9.43 -18.50 -3.33
N PRO A 24 -9.26 -17.27 -2.86
CA PRO A 24 -7.93 -16.78 -2.56
C PRO A 24 -7.37 -17.67 -1.44
N CYS A 25 -6.26 -18.35 -1.74
CA CYS A 25 -5.56 -19.20 -0.80
C CYS A 25 -4.75 -18.29 0.15
N PHE A 26 -5.47 -17.54 0.98
CA PHE A 26 -4.89 -16.87 2.13
C PHE A 26 -5.09 -17.81 3.30
N GLN A 27 -4.22 -18.79 3.41
CA GLN A 27 -4.09 -19.54 4.67
C GLN A 27 -3.37 -18.62 5.65
N PRO A 28 -3.96 -18.32 6.81
CA PRO A 28 -3.20 -17.70 7.87
C PRO A 28 -2.11 -18.69 8.26
N VAL A 29 -0.88 -18.37 7.90
CA VAL A 29 0.29 -19.06 8.44
C VAL A 29 0.20 -18.82 9.95
N LYS A 30 -0.10 -19.89 10.70
CA LYS A 30 0.05 -19.88 12.15
C LYS A 30 1.51 -19.60 12.43
N MET A 31 1.82 -18.34 12.70
CA MET A 31 3.09 -17.93 13.27
C MET A 31 3.26 -18.70 14.58
N ALA A 32 4.18 -19.66 14.57
CA ALA A 32 4.66 -20.27 15.80
C ALA A 32 5.20 -19.13 16.66
N GLY A 33 4.58 -18.94 17.83
CA GLY A 33 4.82 -17.78 18.69
C GLY A 33 6.31 -17.56 18.97
N LEU A 34 6.80 -16.45 18.48
CA LEU A 34 7.91 -15.73 19.09
C LEU A 34 7.29 -14.86 20.21
N GLY A 35 6.77 -15.55 21.21
CA GLY A 35 6.33 -14.97 22.46
C GLY A 35 7.52 -14.89 23.41
N GLY A 36 8.40 -13.92 23.18
CA GLY A 36 9.39 -13.48 24.14
C GLY A 36 8.99 -12.08 24.60
N GLU A 37 8.70 -11.92 25.89
CA GLU A 37 8.53 -10.61 26.53
C GLU A 37 9.80 -9.79 26.30
N GLY A 38 9.74 -8.70 25.52
CA GLY A 38 10.60 -7.56 25.70
C GLY A 38 11.57 -7.13 24.60
N ASP A 39 11.75 -7.84 23.50
CA ASP A 39 12.69 -7.35 22.48
C ASP A 39 11.99 -6.39 21.51
N LEU A 40 12.10 -5.07 21.81
CA LEU A 40 11.66 -4.01 20.93
C LEU A 40 12.64 -3.87 19.75
N LEU A 41 12.11 -3.83 18.53
CA LEU A 41 12.90 -3.55 17.34
C LEU A 41 13.31 -2.09 17.28
N LYS A 42 14.56 -1.83 16.94
CA LYS A 42 15.12 -0.49 16.81
C LYS A 42 15.17 -0.08 15.35
N LEU A 43 14.27 0.81 14.96
CA LEU A 43 14.21 1.38 13.61
C LEU A 43 14.94 2.72 13.58
N LYS A 44 15.95 2.86 12.73
CA LYS A 44 16.76 4.07 12.60
C LYS A 44 16.35 4.86 11.37
N SER A 45 15.88 6.09 11.58
CA SER A 45 15.49 7.00 10.48
C SER A 45 16.69 7.52 9.68
N SER A 46 16.43 8.16 8.53
CA SER A 46 17.47 8.85 7.73
C SER A 46 18.19 9.97 8.49
N GLN A 47 17.56 10.53 9.52
CA GLN A 47 18.12 11.60 10.35
C GLN A 47 18.87 11.06 11.59
N GLY A 48 18.91 9.72 11.76
CA GLY A 48 19.62 9.06 12.83
C GLY A 48 18.82 8.86 14.13
N GLU A 49 17.55 9.25 14.16
CA GLU A 49 16.66 8.97 15.30
C GLU A 49 16.25 7.50 15.33
N ILE A 50 16.20 6.94 16.52
CA ILE A 50 15.87 5.54 16.78
C ILE A 50 14.46 5.47 17.37
N PHE A 51 13.63 4.62 16.79
CA PHE A 51 12.29 4.30 17.26
C PHE A 51 12.25 2.86 17.76
N GLU A 52 11.79 2.68 18.98
CA GLU A 52 11.55 1.36 19.55
C GLU A 52 10.11 0.94 19.25
N VAL A 53 9.94 -0.14 18.51
CA VAL A 53 8.64 -0.62 18.02
C VAL A 53 8.49 -2.10 18.32
N GLU A 54 7.29 -2.51 18.67
CA GLU A 54 6.97 -3.93 18.85
C GLU A 54 7.16 -4.71 17.55
N PRO A 55 7.70 -5.94 17.60
CA PRO A 55 7.93 -6.77 16.40
C PRO A 55 6.68 -6.97 15.55
N ASP A 56 5.51 -7.18 16.19
CA ASP A 56 4.24 -7.38 15.50
C ASP A 56 3.81 -6.17 14.67
N VAL A 57 4.06 -4.96 15.19
CA VAL A 57 3.77 -3.69 14.50
C VAL A 57 4.75 -3.45 13.36
N ALA A 58 6.03 -3.70 13.60
CA ALA A 58 7.08 -3.50 12.62
C ALA A 58 6.99 -4.50 11.46
N CYS A 59 6.62 -5.75 11.74
CA CYS A 59 6.45 -6.82 10.74
C CYS A 59 5.23 -6.64 9.82
N MET A 60 4.41 -5.61 10.01
CA MET A 60 3.43 -5.18 8.99
C MET A 60 4.11 -4.69 7.71
N SER A 61 5.36 -4.22 7.82
CA SER A 61 6.22 -3.94 6.69
C SER A 61 6.90 -5.23 6.22
N THR A 62 6.72 -5.56 4.94
CA THR A 62 7.39 -6.73 4.33
C THR A 62 8.90 -6.56 4.33
N LEU A 63 9.39 -5.34 4.13
CA LEU A 63 10.82 -5.03 4.16
C LEU A 63 11.42 -5.30 5.55
N ILE A 64 10.80 -4.75 6.61
CA ILE A 64 11.29 -4.93 7.98
C ILE A 64 11.21 -6.40 8.38
N LYS A 65 10.12 -7.09 8.04
CA LYS A 65 9.97 -8.52 8.28
C LYS A 65 11.11 -9.33 7.69
N ASN A 66 11.45 -9.10 6.42
CA ASN A 66 12.56 -9.80 5.77
C ASN A 66 13.91 -9.49 6.45
N MET A 67 14.14 -8.24 6.85
CA MET A 67 15.36 -7.87 7.58
C MET A 67 15.46 -8.57 8.94
N VAL A 68 14.35 -8.66 9.67
CA VAL A 68 14.28 -9.37 10.95
C VAL A 68 14.50 -10.88 10.77
N ASP A 69 13.93 -11.47 9.72
CA ASP A 69 14.11 -12.89 9.40
C ASP A 69 15.58 -13.20 9.03
N ASP A 70 16.31 -12.25 8.42
CA ASP A 70 17.70 -12.42 8.01
C ASP A 70 18.72 -12.13 9.12
N SER A 71 18.52 -11.05 9.90
CA SER A 71 19.50 -10.51 10.86
C SER A 71 19.12 -10.70 12.33
N GLY A 72 17.89 -11.12 12.60
CA GLY A 72 17.33 -11.20 13.97
C GLY A 72 16.81 -9.88 14.51
N THR A 73 16.43 -9.88 15.79
CA THR A 73 15.77 -8.74 16.47
C THR A 73 16.75 -7.80 17.17
N ASP A 74 18.00 -8.23 17.34
CA ASP A 74 18.98 -7.54 18.20
C ASP A 74 19.65 -6.34 17.52
N GLU A 75 19.65 -6.29 16.18
CA GLU A 75 20.32 -5.25 15.40
C GLU A 75 19.42 -4.05 15.10
N GLU A 76 20.04 -2.86 14.99
CA GLU A 76 19.35 -1.67 14.50
C GLU A 76 19.05 -1.79 13.01
N ILE A 77 17.79 -1.58 12.63
CA ILE A 77 17.35 -1.60 11.23
C ILE A 77 17.46 -0.19 10.64
N PRO A 78 18.44 0.08 9.76
CA PRO A 78 18.60 1.39 9.13
C PRO A 78 17.58 1.60 8.02
N LEU A 79 16.84 2.71 8.07
CA LEU A 79 15.87 3.14 7.06
C LEU A 79 16.34 4.47 6.42
N PRO A 80 17.33 4.44 5.52
CA PRO A 80 17.96 5.67 4.99
C PRO A 80 17.01 6.54 4.14
N ASN A 81 15.96 5.95 3.60
CA ASN A 81 15.01 6.62 2.71
C ASN A 81 13.77 7.17 3.42
N VAL A 82 13.67 7.02 4.74
CA VAL A 82 12.50 7.45 5.51
C VAL A 82 12.89 8.52 6.53
N LYS A 83 12.28 9.70 6.41
CA LYS A 83 12.47 10.80 7.37
C LYS A 83 11.81 10.47 8.71
N THR A 84 12.33 11.04 9.78
CA THR A 84 11.83 10.84 11.16
C THR A 84 10.34 11.12 11.30
N ALA A 85 9.87 12.26 10.79
CA ALA A 85 8.45 12.64 10.86
C ALA A 85 7.53 11.67 10.12
N ILE A 86 7.99 11.12 9.00
CA ILE A 86 7.24 10.14 8.21
C ILE A 86 7.26 8.78 8.89
N LEU A 87 8.41 8.36 9.42
CA LEU A 87 8.53 7.10 10.15
C LEU A 87 7.60 7.07 11.37
N SER A 88 7.51 8.17 12.13
CA SER A 88 6.56 8.29 13.24
C SER A 88 5.12 8.05 12.77
N LYS A 89 4.70 8.69 11.66
CA LYS A 89 3.36 8.48 11.08
C LYS A 89 3.13 7.03 10.65
N VAL A 90 4.10 6.41 10.00
CA VAL A 90 4.00 4.99 9.61
C VAL A 90 3.82 4.09 10.82
N ILE A 91 4.58 4.34 11.89
CA ILE A 91 4.47 3.58 13.14
C ILE A 91 3.09 3.76 13.78
N ASP A 92 2.55 4.99 13.78
CA ASP A 92 1.20 5.26 14.29
C ASP A 92 0.13 4.52 13.49
N TYR A 93 0.26 4.49 12.15
CA TYR A 93 -0.60 3.69 11.27
C TYR A 93 -0.53 2.19 11.61
N CYS A 94 0.66 1.65 11.71
CA CYS A 94 0.84 0.24 12.04
C CYS A 94 0.32 -0.13 13.43
N LYS A 95 0.50 0.75 14.44
CA LYS A 95 -0.07 0.55 15.78
C LYS A 95 -1.58 0.48 15.76
N TYR A 96 -2.23 1.40 15.03
CA TYR A 96 -3.68 1.41 14.93
C TYR A 96 -4.21 0.16 14.22
N HIS A 97 -3.58 -0.24 13.11
CA HIS A 97 -4.01 -1.38 12.31
C HIS A 97 -3.57 -2.74 12.84
N LYS A 98 -2.78 -2.78 13.92
CA LYS A 98 -2.57 -4.01 14.68
C LYS A 98 -3.87 -4.52 15.30
N GLU A 99 -4.69 -3.60 15.84
CA GLU A 99 -5.97 -3.94 16.47
C GLU A 99 -7.15 -3.88 15.50
N ASN A 100 -7.08 -2.98 14.51
CA ASN A 100 -8.13 -2.72 13.54
C ASN A 100 -7.61 -3.04 12.12
N PRO A 101 -7.82 -4.26 11.60
CA PRO A 101 -7.32 -4.62 10.28
C PRO A 101 -7.86 -3.67 9.21
N PRO A 102 -7.02 -3.19 8.26
CA PRO A 102 -7.43 -2.25 7.24
C PRO A 102 -8.50 -2.85 6.32
N GLU A 103 -9.50 -2.05 5.98
CA GLU A 103 -10.53 -2.43 5.03
C GLU A 103 -10.02 -2.35 3.59
N GLU A 104 -10.54 -3.22 2.72
CA GLU A 104 -10.17 -3.24 1.32
C GLU A 104 -10.89 -2.12 0.55
N ILE A 105 -10.11 -1.21 -0.04
CA ILE A 105 -10.63 -0.05 -0.78
C ILE A 105 -11.19 -0.50 -2.13
N GLN A 106 -12.43 -0.14 -2.43
CA GLN A 106 -13.07 -0.47 -3.71
C GLN A 106 -12.42 0.31 -4.86
N LYS A 107 -11.93 -0.42 -5.87
CA LYS A 107 -11.34 0.13 -7.10
C LYS A 107 -12.25 -0.20 -8.30
N PRO A 108 -12.61 0.78 -9.16
CA PRO A 108 -12.26 2.21 -9.14
C PRO A 108 -13.03 3.00 -8.08
N LEU A 109 -12.48 4.14 -7.66
CA LEU A 109 -13.14 5.03 -6.69
C LEU A 109 -14.44 5.58 -7.27
N LYS A 110 -15.56 5.38 -6.56
CA LYS A 110 -16.89 5.84 -7.00
C LYS A 110 -17.13 7.31 -6.68
N SER A 111 -16.58 7.79 -5.57
CA SER A 111 -16.74 9.16 -5.07
C SER A 111 -15.40 9.84 -4.82
N THR A 112 -15.42 11.16 -4.68
CA THR A 112 -14.29 11.97 -4.17
C THR A 112 -14.13 11.84 -2.66
N SER A 113 -15.20 11.40 -1.95
CA SER A 113 -15.16 11.11 -0.52
C SER A 113 -14.61 9.71 -0.28
N LEU A 114 -13.53 9.60 0.50
CA LEU A 114 -12.92 8.30 0.85
C LEU A 114 -13.86 7.43 1.70
N ILE A 115 -14.66 8.04 2.58
CA ILE A 115 -15.64 7.36 3.43
C ILE A 115 -16.68 6.63 2.59
N GLU A 116 -17.19 7.27 1.52
CA GLU A 116 -18.12 6.64 0.59
C GLU A 116 -17.53 5.51 -0.24
N CYS A 117 -16.19 5.43 -0.29
CA CYS A 117 -15.44 4.37 -0.97
C CYS A 117 -15.09 3.19 -0.05
N GLY A 118 -15.59 3.18 1.19
CA GLY A 118 -15.37 2.11 2.16
C GLY A 118 -14.09 2.28 2.99
N VAL A 119 -13.57 3.50 3.10
CA VAL A 119 -12.44 3.82 3.97
C VAL A 119 -12.96 4.22 5.34
N SER A 120 -12.31 3.75 6.42
CA SER A 120 -12.68 4.11 7.79
C SER A 120 -12.54 5.62 8.03
N GLU A 121 -13.29 6.17 8.98
CA GLU A 121 -13.20 7.59 9.35
C GLU A 121 -11.80 7.95 9.84
N TRP A 122 -11.18 7.06 10.61
CA TRP A 122 -9.81 7.25 11.10
C TRP A 122 -8.80 7.34 9.96
N ASP A 123 -8.89 6.41 8.99
CA ASP A 123 -8.01 6.40 7.83
C ASP A 123 -8.19 7.64 6.94
N ALA A 124 -9.43 8.08 6.77
CA ALA A 124 -9.74 9.29 6.01
C ALA A 124 -9.15 10.56 6.67
N GLU A 125 -9.19 10.64 8.00
CA GLU A 125 -8.58 11.73 8.77
C GLU A 125 -7.03 11.62 8.76
N TYR A 126 -6.50 10.42 8.91
CA TYR A 126 -5.07 10.16 8.90
C TYR A 126 -4.39 10.63 7.61
N VAL A 127 -5.02 10.42 6.45
CA VAL A 127 -4.47 10.88 5.15
C VAL A 127 -4.84 12.32 4.81
N ASN A 128 -5.57 13.02 5.67
CA ASN A 128 -5.92 14.42 5.48
C ASN A 128 -4.81 15.36 5.96
N ILE A 129 -3.64 15.20 5.39
CA ILE A 129 -2.40 15.89 5.69
C ILE A 129 -1.96 16.77 4.50
N GLU A 130 -0.93 17.59 4.71
CA GLU A 130 -0.33 18.41 3.66
C GLU A 130 0.17 17.55 2.49
N GLN A 131 0.05 18.07 1.29
CA GLN A 131 0.37 17.35 0.05
C GLN A 131 1.82 16.86 0.01
N GLU A 132 2.77 17.66 0.48
CA GLU A 132 4.19 17.28 0.52
C GLU A 132 4.42 16.07 1.43
N VAL A 133 3.81 16.10 2.62
CA VAL A 133 3.88 15.01 3.60
C VAL A 133 3.18 13.75 3.06
N LEU A 134 2.07 13.93 2.33
CA LEU A 134 1.35 12.80 1.71
C LEU A 134 2.22 12.10 0.67
N PHE A 135 2.93 12.84 -0.17
CA PHE A 135 3.84 12.24 -1.16
C PHE A 135 5.03 11.52 -0.50
N GLU A 136 5.61 12.13 0.52
CA GLU A 136 6.67 11.47 1.28
C GLU A 136 6.16 10.19 1.97
N LEU A 137 4.93 10.20 2.45
CA LEU A 137 4.29 9.03 3.04
C LEU A 137 4.04 7.91 2.00
N ILE A 138 3.66 8.27 0.76
CA ILE A 138 3.54 7.31 -0.34
C ILE A 138 4.88 6.64 -0.65
N LEU A 139 5.95 7.44 -0.75
CA LEU A 139 7.29 6.92 -1.01
C LEU A 139 7.77 6.00 0.12
N ALA A 140 7.50 6.37 1.37
CA ALA A 140 7.83 5.55 2.52
C ALA A 140 7.02 4.25 2.57
N ALA A 141 5.70 4.31 2.29
CA ALA A 141 4.83 3.13 2.25
C ALA A 141 5.26 2.13 1.16
N ASN A 142 5.67 2.65 0.00
CA ASN A 142 6.21 1.83 -1.09
C ASN A 142 7.58 1.25 -0.72
N TYR A 143 8.48 2.03 -0.11
CA TYR A 143 9.80 1.55 0.32
C TYR A 143 9.71 0.46 1.40
N LEU A 144 8.81 0.64 2.36
CA LEU A 144 8.54 -0.31 3.44
C LEU A 144 7.67 -1.50 3.02
N ASP A 145 7.13 -1.48 1.80
CA ASP A 145 6.17 -2.47 1.26
C ASP A 145 4.96 -2.71 2.19
N ILE A 146 4.32 -1.61 2.61
CA ILE A 146 3.07 -1.64 3.38
C ILE A 146 1.92 -1.38 2.42
N LYS A 147 1.35 -2.43 1.84
CA LYS A 147 0.33 -2.34 0.77
C LYS A 147 -0.93 -1.59 1.18
N SER A 148 -1.43 -1.83 2.38
CA SER A 148 -2.63 -1.15 2.89
C SER A 148 -2.45 0.37 2.99
N LEU A 149 -1.30 0.82 3.50
CA LEU A 149 -0.96 2.24 3.59
C LEU A 149 -0.74 2.85 2.21
N LEU A 150 -0.09 2.12 1.30
CA LEU A 150 0.11 2.55 -0.08
C LEU A 150 -1.23 2.71 -0.81
N ASP A 151 -2.12 1.73 -0.71
CA ASP A 151 -3.47 1.79 -1.31
C ASP A 151 -4.28 2.97 -0.76
N LEU A 152 -4.24 3.21 0.55
CA LEU A 152 -4.93 4.30 1.22
C LEU A 152 -4.42 5.68 0.74
N THR A 153 -3.11 5.87 0.74
CA THR A 153 -2.49 7.14 0.32
C THR A 153 -2.68 7.41 -1.17
N CYS A 154 -2.61 6.38 -2.02
CA CYS A 154 -2.92 6.48 -3.44
C CYS A 154 -4.41 6.80 -3.68
N ALA A 155 -5.33 6.23 -2.89
CA ALA A 155 -6.75 6.56 -2.97
C ALA A 155 -7.01 8.03 -2.63
N LYS A 156 -6.28 8.61 -1.66
CA LYS A 156 -6.36 10.04 -1.35
C LYS A 156 -5.94 10.89 -2.54
N VAL A 157 -4.81 10.59 -3.18
CA VAL A 157 -4.36 11.32 -4.38
C VAL A 157 -5.38 11.18 -5.51
N ALA A 158 -5.90 9.97 -5.75
CA ALA A 158 -6.94 9.73 -6.76
C ALA A 158 -8.23 10.53 -6.47
N SER A 159 -8.63 10.65 -5.21
CA SER A 159 -9.77 11.49 -4.82
C SER A 159 -9.54 12.99 -5.09
N MET A 160 -8.28 13.44 -4.98
CA MET A 160 -7.90 14.82 -5.27
C MET A 160 -7.87 15.14 -6.78
N ILE A 161 -7.63 14.15 -7.62
CA ILE A 161 -7.57 14.27 -9.09
C ILE A 161 -8.97 14.12 -9.68
N LYS A 162 -9.81 13.31 -9.09
CA LYS A 162 -11.13 12.97 -9.64
C LYS A 162 -12.00 14.21 -9.87
N GLY A 163 -12.52 14.35 -11.10
CA GLY A 163 -13.41 15.45 -11.49
C GLY A 163 -12.72 16.78 -11.75
N LYS A 164 -11.38 16.80 -11.82
CA LYS A 164 -10.59 17.98 -12.17
C LYS A 164 -10.09 17.92 -13.61
N ASN A 165 -10.01 19.09 -14.24
CA ASN A 165 -9.41 19.21 -15.56
C ASN A 165 -7.87 19.25 -15.48
N THR A 166 -7.20 19.12 -16.63
CA THR A 166 -5.74 19.09 -16.73
C THR A 166 -5.06 20.34 -16.15
N GLU A 167 -5.64 21.53 -16.34
CA GLU A 167 -5.10 22.78 -15.84
C GLU A 167 -5.21 22.90 -14.32
N GLU A 168 -6.31 22.44 -13.76
CA GLU A 168 -6.52 22.40 -12.31
C GLU A 168 -5.57 21.40 -11.63
N ILE A 169 -5.32 20.25 -12.26
CA ILE A 169 -4.37 19.24 -11.76
C ILE A 169 -2.95 19.82 -11.79
N ARG A 170 -2.53 20.42 -12.89
CA ARG A 170 -1.20 21.07 -12.98
C ARG A 170 -1.03 22.15 -11.92
N LYS A 171 -2.05 23.00 -11.73
CA LYS A 171 -2.02 24.06 -10.72
C LYS A 171 -1.98 23.49 -9.29
N GLN A 172 -2.74 22.43 -9.01
CA GLN A 172 -2.80 21.83 -7.68
C GLN A 172 -1.48 21.14 -7.30
N PHE A 173 -0.85 20.47 -8.27
CA PHE A 173 0.38 19.71 -8.05
C PHE A 173 1.65 20.51 -8.41
N ASN A 174 1.53 21.83 -8.72
CA ASN A 174 2.62 22.68 -9.15
C ASN A 174 3.42 22.11 -10.33
N ILE A 175 2.73 21.46 -11.28
CA ILE A 175 3.35 20.90 -12.48
C ILE A 175 3.51 22.00 -13.50
N VAL A 176 4.75 22.28 -13.88
CA VAL A 176 5.06 23.26 -14.93
C VAL A 176 4.65 22.68 -16.29
N ASN A 177 3.91 23.48 -17.07
CA ASN A 177 3.61 23.10 -18.45
C ASN A 177 4.85 23.35 -19.33
N ASP A 178 5.52 22.27 -19.72
CA ASP A 178 6.71 22.26 -20.56
C ASP A 178 6.41 21.99 -22.04
N PHE A 179 5.12 21.83 -22.41
CA PHE A 179 4.70 21.69 -23.81
C PHE A 179 4.76 23.02 -24.54
N THR A 180 5.19 22.97 -25.79
CA THR A 180 4.99 24.07 -26.73
C THR A 180 3.49 24.19 -27.08
N PRO A 181 3.00 25.37 -27.52
CA PRO A 181 1.59 25.54 -27.92
C PRO A 181 1.14 24.56 -29.01
N GLU A 182 2.07 24.16 -29.88
CA GLU A 182 1.80 23.22 -30.98
C GLU A 182 1.64 21.80 -30.47
N GLU A 183 2.52 21.36 -29.54
CA GLU A 183 2.45 20.06 -28.89
C GLU A 183 1.19 19.95 -28.01
N GLU A 184 0.86 21.00 -27.27
CA GLU A 184 -0.35 21.01 -26.44
C GLU A 184 -1.63 20.89 -27.30
N ALA A 185 -1.68 21.57 -28.43
CA ALA A 185 -2.79 21.48 -29.38
C ALA A 185 -2.92 20.04 -29.96
N GLN A 186 -1.79 19.43 -30.30
CA GLN A 186 -1.76 18.07 -30.81
C GLN A 186 -2.24 17.07 -29.74
N VAL A 187 -1.72 17.13 -28.53
CA VAL A 187 -2.13 16.25 -27.41
C VAL A 187 -3.62 16.42 -27.09
N ARG A 188 -4.14 17.66 -27.14
CA ARG A 188 -5.57 17.93 -26.93
C ARG A 188 -6.43 17.31 -28.04
N GLU A 189 -6.01 17.39 -29.29
CA GLU A 189 -6.75 16.78 -30.42
C GLU A 189 -6.73 15.24 -30.31
N GLU A 190 -5.59 14.63 -29.97
CA GLU A 190 -5.46 13.19 -29.78
C GLU A 190 -6.36 12.66 -28.65
N ASN A 191 -6.58 13.46 -27.61
CA ASN A 191 -7.38 13.10 -26.43
C ASN A 191 -8.80 13.67 -26.45
N ARG A 192 -9.26 14.25 -27.53
CA ARG A 192 -10.60 14.86 -27.66
C ARG A 192 -11.73 13.91 -27.31
N TRP A 193 -11.57 12.62 -27.57
CA TRP A 193 -12.52 11.59 -27.21
C TRP A 193 -12.78 11.45 -25.70
N CYS A 194 -11.88 11.94 -24.83
CA CYS A 194 -12.06 11.96 -23.39
C CYS A 194 -12.93 13.14 -22.91
N GLU A 195 -13.00 14.23 -23.68
CA GLU A 195 -13.76 15.43 -23.31
C GLU A 195 -15.26 15.29 -23.62
N ASP A 196 -15.61 14.38 -24.55
CA ASP A 196 -16.97 14.12 -24.99
C ASP A 196 -17.68 13.00 -24.16
N ALA A 197 -17.02 12.44 -23.15
CA ALA A 197 -17.50 11.40 -22.25
C ALA A 197 -17.83 11.94 -20.87
#